data_2b5199a1d3e4e9458ab0eff4da55f84f
#
_entry.id   2b5199a1d3e4e9458ab0eff4da55f84f
#
_cell.length_a   1.000
_cell.length_b   1.000
_cell.length_c   1.000
_cell.angle_alpha   90.00
_cell.angle_beta   90.00
_cell.angle_gamma   90.00
#
_symmetry.space_group_name_H-M   'P 1'
#
loop_
_entity.id
_entity.type
_entity.pdbx_description
1 polymer ?
#
loop_
_entity_poly.entity_id
_entity_poly.type
_entity_poly.pdbx_seq_one_letter_code
_entity_poly.pdbx_strand_id
1 'polypeptide(L)'
;MHQILTSGRAGTKSSAMAILVDYLIVSEPGTAAVVMRKHHNKLRKTVYKECLRALKRLGLNKNLFKITSSPMQITYKKNGNTIYFTGSDSIDDTKGMIDDQNTIKLVVLDELTEFFDKGDGEDEISNITATFVRGNESDFRMMYLYNPPKNPKAPINEWCQKMEKREDCIHIHATYLDVPKQWIGQKLIAEAEAMKKVDFKMYRWVWLGESVGLDDLIYYMFDEEKHVHVPEPSYNQIVIGVDYGQMNATTYQAFGINYKEKRMDGLKEYYYSGRETGKQKSPSDYAKDFRVFLDEIYKEHSRCAVTVFYDPSARGLAEEIKRVCPEVSMRKAKNDVNLGINRVQKLLNYCALLFSPDQKHAIEEMYLYGYDQDSIEKGIEKPIKENDHCMDAIRYAVMGAWKDMKRLLPVLASGEKEE
;
A
#
# COMPACT_ATOMS: atom_id res chain seq x y z
N MET A 1 -12.24 -20.92 -8.97
CA MET A 1 -10.83 -20.59 -9.27
C MET A 1 -10.68 -19.11 -9.56
N HIS A 2 -9.62 -18.49 -9.02
CA HIS A 2 -9.32 -17.08 -9.21
C HIS A 2 -8.05 -16.92 -10.06
N GLN A 3 -8.06 -15.96 -10.99
CA GLN A 3 -6.93 -15.66 -11.86
C GLN A 3 -6.60 -14.16 -11.75
N ILE A 4 -5.44 -13.82 -11.26
CA ILE A 4 -4.95 -12.44 -11.16
C ILE A 4 -3.94 -12.22 -12.29
N LEU A 5 -4.18 -11.19 -13.10
CA LEU A 5 -3.28 -10.79 -14.18
C LEU A 5 -2.77 -9.38 -13.90
N THR A 6 -1.50 -9.28 -13.58
CA THR A 6 -0.82 -7.99 -13.40
C THR A 6 0.20 -7.74 -14.50
N SER A 7 0.45 -6.48 -14.79
CA SER A 7 1.50 -6.13 -15.75
C SER A 7 1.95 -4.69 -15.61
N GLY A 8 3.12 -4.39 -16.14
CA GLY A 8 3.47 -3.05 -16.52
C GLY A 8 2.82 -2.61 -17.84
N ARG A 9 3.26 -1.46 -18.36
CA ARG A 9 2.85 -0.96 -19.67
C ARG A 9 3.25 -1.94 -20.77
N ALA A 10 2.39 -2.11 -21.77
CA ALA A 10 2.57 -3.02 -22.89
C ALA A 10 2.69 -4.53 -22.55
N GLY A 11 2.36 -4.95 -21.32
CA GLY A 11 2.32 -6.37 -20.92
C GLY A 11 1.13 -7.16 -21.48
N THR A 12 0.30 -6.53 -22.34
CA THR A 12 -0.80 -7.15 -23.16
C THR A 12 -1.91 -7.88 -22.39
N LYS A 13 -2.01 -7.72 -21.05
CA LYS A 13 -3.03 -8.43 -20.24
C LYS A 13 -4.47 -8.26 -20.75
N SER A 14 -4.88 -7.03 -21.14
CA SER A 14 -6.25 -6.79 -21.66
C SER A 14 -6.48 -7.47 -23.00
N SER A 15 -5.45 -7.58 -23.86
CA SER A 15 -5.53 -8.33 -25.11
C SER A 15 -5.63 -9.84 -24.89
N ALA A 16 -4.87 -10.38 -23.94
CA ALA A 16 -4.91 -11.79 -23.56
C ALA A 16 -6.30 -12.13 -22.98
N MET A 17 -6.80 -11.30 -22.07
CA MET A 17 -8.15 -11.44 -21.51
C MET A 17 -9.21 -11.48 -22.63
N ALA A 18 -9.20 -10.52 -23.56
CA ALA A 18 -10.20 -10.44 -24.61
C ALA A 18 -10.16 -11.67 -25.54
N ILE A 19 -8.96 -12.18 -25.86
CA ILE A 19 -8.80 -13.41 -26.64
C ILE A 19 -9.38 -14.61 -25.89
N LEU A 20 -9.11 -14.73 -24.59
CA LEU A 20 -9.63 -15.82 -23.76
C LEU A 20 -11.15 -15.78 -23.66
N VAL A 21 -11.74 -14.60 -23.46
CA VAL A 21 -13.21 -14.43 -23.38
C VAL A 21 -13.87 -14.77 -24.71
N ASP A 22 -13.35 -14.25 -25.83
CA ASP A 22 -13.88 -14.54 -27.19
C ASP A 22 -13.74 -16.03 -27.55
N TYR A 23 -12.58 -16.63 -27.19
CA TYR A 23 -12.35 -18.06 -27.39
C TYR A 23 -13.36 -18.90 -26.60
N LEU A 24 -13.62 -18.56 -25.34
CA LEU A 24 -14.54 -19.27 -24.47
C LEU A 24 -15.94 -19.36 -25.06
N ILE A 25 -16.51 -18.23 -25.51
CA ILE A 25 -17.86 -18.21 -26.07
C ILE A 25 -17.99 -18.92 -27.42
N VAL A 26 -16.88 -19.10 -28.13
CA VAL A 26 -16.90 -19.84 -29.43
C VAL A 26 -16.71 -21.34 -29.21
N SER A 27 -15.88 -21.75 -28.24
CA SER A 27 -15.47 -23.15 -28.04
C SER A 27 -16.34 -23.93 -27.06
N GLU A 28 -16.91 -23.27 -26.05
CA GLU A 28 -17.68 -23.97 -25.00
C GLU A 28 -19.17 -23.66 -25.08
N PRO A 29 -20.01 -24.60 -25.60
CA PRO A 29 -21.47 -24.41 -25.69
C PRO A 29 -22.11 -24.18 -24.30
N GLY A 30 -23.18 -23.39 -24.26
CA GLY A 30 -23.93 -23.11 -23.04
C GLY A 30 -23.19 -22.18 -22.08
N THR A 31 -22.26 -21.33 -22.58
CA THR A 31 -21.38 -20.47 -21.78
C THR A 31 -21.67 -19.00 -22.01
N ALA A 32 -21.73 -18.25 -20.92
CA ALA A 32 -21.70 -16.80 -20.92
C ALA A 32 -20.48 -16.25 -20.14
N ALA A 33 -20.06 -15.07 -20.51
CA ALA A 33 -19.00 -14.32 -19.80
C ALA A 33 -19.49 -12.91 -19.45
N VAL A 34 -19.05 -12.40 -18.30
CA VAL A 34 -19.31 -11.01 -17.88
C VAL A 34 -17.98 -10.27 -17.77
N VAL A 35 -17.87 -9.13 -18.44
CA VAL A 35 -16.70 -8.26 -18.38
C VAL A 35 -17.10 -6.95 -17.72
N MET A 36 -16.49 -6.65 -16.59
CA MET A 36 -16.85 -5.53 -15.73
C MET A 36 -15.71 -4.52 -15.55
N ARG A 37 -16.09 -3.28 -15.37
CA ARG A 37 -15.26 -2.20 -14.81
C ARG A 37 -16.01 -1.51 -13.67
N LYS A 38 -15.30 -0.75 -12.86
CA LYS A 38 -15.94 0.06 -11.81
C LYS A 38 -17.01 0.98 -12.39
N HIS A 39 -16.73 1.63 -13.52
CA HIS A 39 -17.62 2.61 -14.15
C HIS A 39 -18.13 2.17 -15.52
N HIS A 40 -19.44 2.09 -15.68
CA HIS A 40 -20.11 1.68 -16.93
C HIS A 40 -19.71 2.54 -18.14
N ASN A 41 -19.55 3.85 -17.96
CA ASN A 41 -19.22 4.78 -19.05
C ASN A 41 -17.85 4.55 -19.71
N LYS A 42 -16.93 3.84 -19.03
CA LYS A 42 -15.60 3.53 -19.54
C LYS A 42 -15.57 2.27 -20.43
N LEU A 43 -16.53 1.36 -20.29
CA LEU A 43 -16.56 0.05 -20.96
C LEU A 43 -16.47 0.12 -22.48
N ARG A 44 -17.29 1.00 -23.11
CA ARG A 44 -17.42 1.08 -24.58
C ARG A 44 -16.12 1.44 -25.30
N LYS A 45 -15.28 2.25 -24.66
CA LYS A 45 -14.02 2.73 -25.25
C LYS A 45 -12.83 1.82 -24.94
N THR A 46 -12.96 0.88 -24.02
CA THR A 46 -11.91 0.02 -23.50
C THR A 46 -12.20 -1.47 -23.82
N VAL A 47 -12.64 -2.23 -22.83
CA VAL A 47 -12.78 -3.70 -22.92
C VAL A 47 -13.71 -4.17 -24.04
N TYR A 48 -14.81 -3.46 -24.29
CA TYR A 48 -15.70 -3.80 -25.39
C TYR A 48 -15.00 -3.73 -26.76
N LYS A 49 -14.23 -2.67 -27.00
CA LYS A 49 -13.44 -2.55 -28.24
C LYS A 49 -12.32 -3.57 -28.30
N GLU A 50 -11.75 -3.94 -27.16
CA GLU A 50 -10.67 -4.93 -27.14
C GLU A 50 -11.18 -6.33 -27.50
N CYS A 51 -12.35 -6.73 -27.02
CA CYS A 51 -13.01 -7.98 -27.47
C CYS A 51 -13.31 -7.93 -28.97
N LEU A 52 -13.82 -6.82 -29.50
CA LEU A 52 -14.01 -6.69 -30.95
C LEU A 52 -12.72 -6.79 -31.78
N ARG A 53 -11.57 -6.37 -31.21
CA ARG A 53 -10.25 -6.57 -31.83
C ARG A 53 -9.78 -8.01 -31.73
N ALA A 54 -10.08 -8.66 -30.59
CA ALA A 54 -9.71 -10.04 -30.36
C ALA A 54 -10.41 -11.00 -31.34
N LEU A 55 -11.68 -10.77 -31.67
CA LEU A 55 -12.37 -11.51 -32.76
C LEU A 55 -11.55 -11.44 -34.06
N LYS A 56 -11.03 -10.26 -34.43
CA LYS A 56 -10.22 -10.11 -35.63
C LYS A 56 -8.88 -10.85 -35.52
N ARG A 57 -8.23 -10.81 -34.35
CA ARG A 57 -6.96 -11.51 -34.09
C ARG A 57 -7.12 -13.03 -34.17
N LEU A 58 -8.26 -13.54 -33.72
CA LEU A 58 -8.65 -14.96 -33.83
C LEU A 58 -9.09 -15.38 -35.25
N GLY A 59 -9.12 -14.47 -36.22
CA GLY A 59 -9.57 -14.75 -37.57
C GLY A 59 -11.07 -15.01 -37.67
N LEU A 60 -11.84 -14.60 -36.67
CA LEU A 60 -13.27 -14.85 -36.59
C LEU A 60 -14.06 -13.82 -37.42
N ASN A 61 -14.97 -14.29 -38.29
CA ASN A 61 -15.79 -13.39 -39.09
C ASN A 61 -16.86 -12.73 -38.21
N LYS A 62 -16.89 -11.40 -38.19
CA LYS A 62 -17.87 -10.62 -37.42
C LYS A 62 -19.32 -10.95 -37.73
N ASN A 63 -19.63 -11.40 -38.95
CA ASN A 63 -20.99 -11.80 -39.35
C ASN A 63 -21.51 -12.99 -38.54
N LEU A 64 -20.64 -13.79 -37.93
CA LEU A 64 -20.99 -14.88 -37.02
C LEU A 64 -21.49 -14.39 -35.66
N PHE A 65 -21.39 -13.11 -35.38
CA PHE A 65 -21.76 -12.53 -34.10
C PHE A 65 -22.87 -11.50 -34.24
N LYS A 66 -23.75 -11.44 -33.22
CA LYS A 66 -24.65 -10.33 -32.98
C LYS A 66 -23.96 -9.38 -32.03
N ILE A 67 -23.65 -8.19 -32.50
CA ILE A 67 -22.88 -7.17 -31.74
C ILE A 67 -23.81 -6.00 -31.46
N THR A 68 -24.09 -5.73 -30.18
CA THR A 68 -24.97 -4.63 -29.75
C THR A 68 -24.18 -3.65 -28.83
N SER A 69 -24.54 -2.38 -28.89
CA SER A 69 -23.93 -1.35 -28.07
C SER A 69 -24.84 -0.79 -26.95
N SER A 70 -26.12 -1.20 -26.98
CA SER A 70 -27.10 -0.89 -25.93
C SER A 70 -28.21 -1.97 -25.99
N PRO A 71 -28.23 -2.91 -25.04
CA PRO A 71 -27.16 -3.22 -24.07
C PRO A 71 -25.86 -3.63 -24.79
N MET A 72 -24.70 -3.41 -24.11
CA MET A 72 -23.41 -3.82 -24.67
C MET A 72 -23.23 -5.33 -24.55
N GLN A 73 -23.29 -6.05 -25.70
CA GLN A 73 -23.21 -7.51 -25.75
C GLN A 73 -22.56 -7.97 -27.04
N ILE A 74 -21.90 -9.12 -26.99
CA ILE A 74 -21.39 -9.85 -28.16
C ILE A 74 -21.89 -11.27 -28.04
N THR A 75 -22.83 -11.68 -28.94
CA THR A 75 -23.41 -13.03 -28.95
C THR A 75 -22.89 -13.79 -30.14
N TYR A 76 -22.40 -15.01 -29.95
CA TYR A 76 -22.01 -15.93 -31.00
C TYR A 76 -23.26 -16.63 -31.53
N LYS A 77 -23.64 -16.38 -32.80
CA LYS A 77 -24.92 -16.81 -33.39
C LYS A 77 -25.09 -18.31 -33.49
N LYS A 78 -24.00 -19.10 -33.56
CA LYS A 78 -24.09 -20.55 -33.74
C LYS A 78 -24.58 -21.30 -32.49
N ASN A 79 -24.26 -20.79 -31.29
CA ASN A 79 -24.58 -21.47 -30.03
C ASN A 79 -25.32 -20.57 -29.03
N GLY A 80 -25.50 -19.27 -29.32
CA GLY A 80 -26.17 -18.33 -28.44
C GLY A 80 -25.28 -17.78 -27.29
N ASN A 81 -24.05 -18.24 -27.15
CA ASN A 81 -23.13 -17.80 -26.10
C ASN A 81 -22.90 -16.30 -26.17
N THR A 82 -22.87 -15.64 -25.00
CA THR A 82 -22.88 -14.18 -24.94
C THR A 82 -21.80 -13.64 -23.97
N ILE A 83 -21.14 -12.57 -24.39
CA ILE A 83 -20.35 -11.72 -23.53
C ILE A 83 -21.18 -10.49 -23.13
N TYR A 84 -21.38 -10.30 -21.85
CA TYR A 84 -22.06 -9.14 -21.26
C TYR A 84 -21.02 -8.12 -20.76
N PHE A 85 -21.29 -6.83 -20.97
CA PHE A 85 -20.43 -5.75 -20.49
C PHE A 85 -21.22 -4.85 -19.54
N THR A 86 -20.76 -4.73 -18.29
CA THR A 86 -21.47 -3.97 -17.26
C THR A 86 -20.52 -3.24 -16.31
N GLY A 87 -20.99 -2.17 -15.66
CA GLY A 87 -20.29 -1.50 -14.59
C GLY A 87 -20.70 -2.03 -13.22
N SER A 88 -19.85 -1.95 -12.22
CA SER A 88 -20.23 -2.28 -10.84
C SER A 88 -21.11 -1.21 -10.21
N ASP A 89 -21.09 0.01 -10.74
CA ASP A 89 -22.03 1.08 -10.38
C ASP A 89 -23.50 0.77 -10.76
N SER A 90 -23.72 -0.26 -11.57
CA SER A 90 -25.03 -0.78 -11.99
C SER A 90 -25.28 -2.21 -11.47
N ILE A 91 -24.73 -2.57 -10.32
CA ILE A 91 -24.75 -3.94 -9.79
C ILE A 91 -26.19 -4.43 -9.52
N ASP A 92 -27.11 -3.54 -9.20
CA ASP A 92 -28.52 -3.92 -9.00
C ASP A 92 -29.18 -4.35 -10.32
N ASP A 93 -28.75 -3.81 -11.45
CA ASP A 93 -29.13 -4.29 -12.78
C ASP A 93 -28.50 -5.66 -13.12
N THR A 94 -27.33 -5.96 -12.52
CA THR A 94 -26.63 -7.24 -12.72
C THR A 94 -27.16 -8.37 -11.85
N LYS A 95 -27.78 -8.07 -10.69
CA LYS A 95 -28.49 -9.09 -9.88
C LYS A 95 -29.65 -9.74 -10.62
N GLY A 96 -30.15 -9.09 -11.67
CA GLY A 96 -31.14 -9.63 -12.62
C GLY A 96 -30.54 -10.15 -13.92
N MET A 97 -29.20 -10.16 -14.08
CA MET A 97 -28.55 -10.70 -15.28
C MET A 97 -28.57 -12.23 -15.21
N ILE A 98 -29.69 -12.79 -15.58
CA ILE A 98 -29.87 -14.22 -15.80
C ILE A 98 -29.78 -14.42 -17.31
N ASP A 99 -28.81 -15.20 -17.77
CA ASP A 99 -28.85 -15.73 -19.12
C ASP A 99 -29.71 -17.01 -19.07
N ASP A 100 -30.90 -16.94 -19.59
CA ASP A 100 -31.85 -18.07 -19.55
C ASP A 100 -31.38 -19.29 -20.36
N GLN A 101 -30.35 -19.12 -21.19
CA GLN A 101 -29.86 -20.17 -22.11
C GLN A 101 -28.45 -20.64 -21.77
N ASN A 102 -27.65 -19.82 -21.12
CA ASN A 102 -26.23 -20.09 -20.87
C ASN A 102 -25.83 -19.85 -19.40
N THR A 103 -24.87 -20.64 -18.96
CA THR A 103 -24.27 -20.46 -17.61
C THR A 103 -23.12 -19.45 -17.66
N ILE A 104 -23.12 -18.48 -16.77
CA ILE A 104 -21.98 -17.56 -16.63
C ILE A 104 -20.81 -18.33 -16.02
N LYS A 105 -19.78 -18.62 -16.81
CA LYS A 105 -18.57 -19.35 -16.37
C LYS A 105 -17.36 -18.46 -16.10
N LEU A 106 -17.37 -17.24 -16.62
CA LEU A 106 -16.25 -16.32 -16.45
C LEU A 106 -16.75 -14.91 -16.11
N VAL A 107 -16.23 -14.35 -15.04
CA VAL A 107 -16.39 -12.94 -14.70
C VAL A 107 -15.01 -12.27 -14.68
N VAL A 108 -14.88 -11.19 -15.42
CA VAL A 108 -13.66 -10.40 -15.54
C VAL A 108 -13.85 -9.05 -14.88
N LEU A 109 -12.95 -8.67 -13.96
CA LEU A 109 -12.86 -7.33 -13.41
C LEU A 109 -11.62 -6.64 -13.99
N ASP A 110 -11.83 -5.69 -14.92
CA ASP A 110 -10.76 -4.93 -15.57
C ASP A 110 -10.50 -3.62 -14.83
N GLU A 111 -9.24 -3.19 -14.78
CA GLU A 111 -8.75 -2.05 -13.99
C GLU A 111 -9.18 -2.15 -12.52
N LEU A 112 -8.82 -3.26 -11.89
CA LEU A 112 -9.24 -3.59 -10.53
C LEU A 112 -8.84 -2.53 -9.49
N THR A 113 -7.80 -1.74 -9.74
CA THR A 113 -7.40 -0.59 -8.90
C THR A 113 -8.56 0.37 -8.64
N GLU A 114 -9.43 0.61 -9.64
CA GLU A 114 -10.58 1.52 -9.51
C GLU A 114 -11.60 1.07 -8.46
N PHE A 115 -11.65 -0.23 -8.13
CA PHE A 115 -12.54 -0.78 -7.10
C PHE A 115 -12.06 -0.44 -5.68
N PHE A 116 -10.78 -0.20 -5.51
CA PHE A 116 -10.16 0.13 -4.21
C PHE A 116 -10.08 1.63 -3.91
N ASP A 117 -10.45 2.51 -4.85
CA ASP A 117 -10.32 3.98 -4.70
C ASP A 117 -11.11 4.56 -3.51
N LYS A 118 -12.15 3.87 -3.03
CA LYS A 118 -13.00 4.32 -1.90
C LYS A 118 -12.86 3.47 -0.63
N GLY A 119 -11.90 2.55 -0.59
CA GLY A 119 -11.67 1.69 0.57
C GLY A 119 -12.53 0.41 0.64
N ASP A 120 -13.57 0.27 -0.18
CA ASP A 120 -14.54 -0.84 -0.09
C ASP A 120 -14.23 -2.01 -1.05
N GLY A 121 -13.03 -2.05 -1.62
CA GLY A 121 -12.71 -2.94 -2.74
C GLY A 121 -12.85 -4.43 -2.43
N GLU A 122 -12.42 -4.89 -1.26
CA GLU A 122 -12.54 -6.30 -0.87
C GLU A 122 -14.00 -6.71 -0.74
N ASP A 123 -14.83 -5.90 -0.11
CA ASP A 123 -16.27 -6.16 0.08
C ASP A 123 -17.02 -6.14 -1.25
N GLU A 124 -16.68 -5.21 -2.13
CA GLU A 124 -17.30 -5.13 -3.46
C GLU A 124 -16.96 -6.35 -4.31
N ILE A 125 -15.70 -6.79 -4.35
CA ILE A 125 -15.27 -8.01 -5.04
C ILE A 125 -15.98 -9.23 -4.47
N SER A 126 -16.11 -9.31 -3.14
CA SER A 126 -16.82 -10.39 -2.46
C SER A 126 -18.30 -10.44 -2.86
N ASN A 127 -18.96 -9.30 -2.91
CA ASN A 127 -20.36 -9.18 -3.32
C ASN A 127 -20.57 -9.56 -4.80
N ILE A 128 -19.68 -9.11 -5.70
CA ILE A 128 -19.69 -9.51 -7.12
C ILE A 128 -19.52 -11.03 -7.23
N THR A 129 -18.52 -11.58 -6.55
CA THR A 129 -18.26 -13.02 -6.56
C THR A 129 -19.48 -13.80 -6.08
N ALA A 130 -20.07 -13.43 -4.95
CA ALA A 130 -21.26 -14.07 -4.41
C ALA A 130 -22.48 -14.00 -5.35
N THR A 131 -22.59 -12.91 -6.13
CA THR A 131 -23.69 -12.72 -7.10
C THR A 131 -23.61 -13.73 -8.23
N PHE A 132 -22.42 -13.98 -8.77
CA PHE A 132 -22.22 -14.80 -9.96
C PHE A 132 -21.89 -16.28 -9.66
N VAL A 133 -21.40 -16.62 -8.47
CA VAL A 133 -21.10 -18.01 -8.07
C VAL A 133 -22.37 -18.82 -7.80
N ARG A 134 -23.50 -18.16 -7.50
CA ARG A 134 -24.76 -18.86 -7.17
C ARG A 134 -25.20 -19.81 -8.30
N GLY A 135 -25.27 -21.09 -7.98
CA GLY A 135 -25.72 -22.15 -8.92
C GLY A 135 -24.66 -22.68 -9.87
N ASN A 136 -23.41 -22.25 -9.76
CA ASN A 136 -22.28 -22.74 -10.55
C ASN A 136 -21.44 -23.73 -9.75
N GLU A 137 -21.41 -24.99 -10.15
CA GLU A 137 -20.84 -26.05 -9.34
C GLU A 137 -19.33 -26.27 -9.53
N SER A 138 -18.74 -26.13 -10.70
CA SER A 138 -17.33 -26.52 -10.86
C SER A 138 -16.46 -25.68 -11.78
N ASP A 139 -17.03 -25.00 -12.79
CA ASP A 139 -16.25 -24.37 -13.85
C ASP A 139 -16.21 -22.82 -13.79
N PHE A 140 -16.68 -22.25 -12.68
CA PHE A 140 -16.71 -20.79 -12.52
C PHE A 140 -15.32 -20.21 -12.28
N ARG A 141 -15.00 -19.12 -12.99
CA ARG A 141 -13.72 -18.42 -12.92
C ARG A 141 -13.92 -16.92 -12.71
N MET A 142 -13.15 -16.36 -11.80
CA MET A 142 -12.97 -14.92 -11.63
C MET A 142 -11.61 -14.52 -12.19
N MET A 143 -11.56 -13.48 -13.03
CA MET A 143 -10.33 -12.95 -13.58
C MET A 143 -10.20 -11.47 -13.21
N TYR A 144 -9.06 -11.10 -12.65
CA TYR A 144 -8.76 -9.76 -12.12
C TYR A 144 -7.58 -9.14 -12.88
N LEU A 145 -7.78 -7.97 -13.46
CA LEU A 145 -6.74 -7.29 -14.24
C LEU A 145 -6.41 -5.93 -13.62
N TYR A 146 -5.14 -5.71 -13.31
CA TYR A 146 -4.69 -4.39 -12.89
C TYR A 146 -3.19 -4.17 -13.11
N ASN A 147 -2.78 -2.90 -13.07
CA ASN A 147 -1.38 -2.50 -12.98
C ASN A 147 -1.09 -2.19 -11.52
N PRO A 148 -0.06 -2.83 -10.92
CA PRO A 148 0.27 -2.57 -9.52
C PRO A 148 0.57 -1.09 -9.26
N PRO A 149 -0.06 -0.47 -8.23
CA PRO A 149 0.31 0.87 -7.80
C PRO A 149 1.76 0.92 -7.31
N LYS A 150 2.35 2.12 -7.32
CA LYS A 150 3.71 2.34 -6.80
C LYS A 150 3.86 1.89 -5.34
N ASN A 151 2.86 2.18 -4.51
CA ASN A 151 2.89 1.85 -3.08
C ASN A 151 2.72 0.34 -2.88
N PRO A 152 3.72 -0.37 -2.30
CA PRO A 152 3.61 -1.80 -1.98
C PRO A 152 2.49 -2.13 -0.98
N LYS A 153 2.16 -1.18 -0.09
CA LYS A 153 1.09 -1.30 0.92
C LYS A 153 -0.27 -0.75 0.41
N ALA A 154 -0.41 -0.52 -0.89
CA ALA A 154 -1.72 -0.17 -1.43
C ALA A 154 -2.72 -1.32 -1.18
N PRO A 155 -3.98 -1.03 -0.78
CA PRO A 155 -4.96 -2.06 -0.42
C PRO A 155 -5.12 -3.17 -1.46
N ILE A 156 -5.03 -2.83 -2.75
CA ILE A 156 -5.09 -3.82 -3.84
C ILE A 156 -3.86 -4.75 -3.87
N ASN A 157 -2.66 -4.25 -3.55
CA ASN A 157 -1.45 -5.08 -3.49
C ASN A 157 -1.52 -6.03 -2.31
N GLU A 158 -1.97 -5.57 -1.15
CA GLU A 158 -2.18 -6.42 0.04
C GLU A 158 -3.27 -7.46 -0.20
N TRP A 159 -4.36 -7.07 -0.86
CA TRP A 159 -5.41 -8.01 -1.28
C TRP A 159 -4.84 -9.09 -2.21
N CYS A 160 -4.02 -8.71 -3.19
CA CYS A 160 -3.37 -9.65 -4.09
C CYS A 160 -2.50 -10.66 -3.34
N GLN A 161 -1.68 -10.20 -2.39
CA GLN A 161 -0.85 -11.07 -1.53
C GLN A 161 -1.68 -12.03 -0.67
N LYS A 162 -2.86 -11.60 -0.20
CA LYS A 162 -3.81 -12.50 0.49
C LYS A 162 -4.37 -13.55 -0.47
N MET A 163 -4.73 -13.14 -1.69
CA MET A 163 -5.28 -14.05 -2.70
C MET A 163 -4.27 -15.07 -3.20
N GLU A 164 -3.01 -14.72 -3.36
CA GLU A 164 -1.92 -15.63 -3.75
C GLU A 164 -1.71 -16.82 -2.80
N LYS A 165 -2.11 -16.66 -1.53
CA LYS A 165 -2.03 -17.71 -0.52
C LYS A 165 -3.14 -18.78 -0.65
N ARG A 166 -4.11 -18.57 -1.53
CA ARG A 166 -5.23 -19.50 -1.75
C ARG A 166 -4.84 -20.55 -2.77
N GLU A 167 -5.18 -21.80 -2.50
CA GLU A 167 -4.94 -22.95 -3.40
C GLU A 167 -5.71 -22.83 -4.73
N ASP A 168 -6.83 -22.09 -4.74
CA ASP A 168 -7.67 -21.88 -5.92
C ASP A 168 -7.37 -20.58 -6.67
N CYS A 169 -6.23 -19.92 -6.40
CA CYS A 169 -5.79 -18.69 -7.03
C CYS A 169 -4.49 -18.87 -7.81
N ILE A 170 -4.46 -18.33 -9.03
CA ILE A 170 -3.25 -18.24 -9.85
C ILE A 170 -2.98 -16.77 -10.13
N HIS A 171 -1.77 -16.30 -9.81
CA HIS A 171 -1.29 -14.98 -10.20
C HIS A 171 -0.31 -15.09 -11.37
N ILE A 172 -0.58 -14.36 -12.44
CA ILE A 172 0.27 -14.24 -13.63
C ILE A 172 0.70 -12.80 -13.74
N HIS A 173 2.00 -12.56 -13.63
CA HIS A 173 2.60 -11.26 -13.88
C HIS A 173 3.31 -11.27 -15.23
N ALA A 174 3.03 -10.29 -16.10
CA ALA A 174 3.64 -10.16 -17.41
C ALA A 174 4.21 -8.76 -17.62
N THR A 175 5.35 -8.70 -18.28
CA THR A 175 6.00 -7.45 -18.64
C THR A 175 6.04 -7.30 -20.17
N TYR A 176 6.48 -6.15 -20.66
CA TYR A 176 6.71 -5.99 -22.09
C TYR A 176 7.83 -6.92 -22.63
N LEU A 177 8.69 -7.44 -21.74
CA LEU A 177 9.78 -8.37 -22.11
C LEU A 177 9.27 -9.76 -22.50
N ASP A 178 8.07 -10.13 -21.98
CA ASP A 178 7.40 -11.41 -22.24
C ASP A 178 6.61 -11.40 -23.56
N VAL A 179 6.49 -10.23 -24.19
CA VAL A 179 5.67 -10.01 -25.39
C VAL A 179 6.57 -9.97 -26.63
N PRO A 180 6.20 -10.64 -27.74
CA PRO A 180 6.96 -10.53 -28.98
C PRO A 180 7.15 -9.07 -29.42
N LYS A 181 8.38 -8.68 -29.69
CA LYS A 181 8.76 -7.28 -30.00
C LYS A 181 7.95 -6.67 -31.13
N GLN A 182 7.54 -7.48 -32.11
CA GLN A 182 6.72 -7.06 -33.25
C GLN A 182 5.29 -6.63 -32.83
N TRP A 183 4.80 -7.07 -31.67
CA TRP A 183 3.47 -6.70 -31.16
C TRP A 183 3.50 -5.38 -30.37
N ILE A 184 4.64 -5.06 -29.78
CA ILE A 184 4.83 -3.83 -28.98
C ILE A 184 5.15 -2.64 -29.88
N GLY A 185 5.99 -2.86 -30.89
CA GLY A 185 6.52 -1.81 -31.77
C GLY A 185 7.78 -1.14 -31.23
N GLN A 186 8.68 -0.83 -32.16
CA GLN A 186 10.02 -0.32 -31.83
C GLN A 186 10.01 0.99 -31.02
N LYS A 187 9.05 1.88 -31.27
CA LYS A 187 8.96 3.16 -30.53
C LYS A 187 8.69 2.97 -29.04
N LEU A 188 7.78 2.04 -28.67
CA LEU A 188 7.48 1.75 -27.27
C LEU A 188 8.67 1.06 -26.57
N ILE A 189 9.39 0.19 -27.26
CA ILE A 189 10.61 -0.44 -26.73
C ILE A 189 11.70 0.63 -26.51
N ALA A 190 11.90 1.54 -27.46
CA ALA A 190 12.86 2.62 -27.31
C ALA A 190 12.53 3.54 -26.13
N GLU A 191 11.26 3.82 -25.89
CA GLU A 191 10.78 4.59 -24.74
C GLU A 191 11.08 3.88 -23.41
N ALA A 192 10.84 2.56 -23.34
CA ALA A 192 11.17 1.75 -22.16
C ALA A 192 12.68 1.78 -21.87
N GLU A 193 13.52 1.61 -22.90
CA GLU A 193 14.96 1.62 -22.75
C GLU A 193 15.51 3.02 -22.40
N ALA A 194 14.89 4.08 -22.90
CA ALA A 194 15.22 5.45 -22.51
C ALA A 194 14.91 5.69 -21.02
N MET A 195 13.71 5.32 -20.58
CA MET A 195 13.31 5.44 -19.18
C MET A 195 14.21 4.61 -18.27
N LYS A 196 14.57 3.39 -18.67
CA LYS A 196 15.49 2.51 -17.94
C LYS A 196 16.83 3.16 -17.62
N LYS A 197 17.34 4.00 -18.55
CA LYS A 197 18.63 4.70 -18.40
C LYS A 197 18.53 5.96 -17.54
N VAL A 198 17.40 6.67 -17.61
CA VAL A 198 17.22 7.98 -16.98
C VAL A 198 16.63 7.82 -15.58
N ASP A 199 15.65 6.95 -15.43
CA ASP A 199 14.94 6.70 -14.17
C ASP A 199 14.58 5.21 -14.03
N PHE A 200 15.53 4.45 -13.48
CA PHE A 200 15.37 3.01 -13.32
C PHE A 200 14.22 2.63 -12.38
N LYS A 201 13.91 3.47 -11.37
CA LYS A 201 12.79 3.24 -10.45
C LYS A 201 11.45 3.37 -11.18
N MET A 202 11.27 4.46 -11.94
CA MET A 202 10.09 4.65 -12.78
C MET A 202 9.96 3.57 -13.86
N TYR A 203 11.06 3.13 -14.46
CA TYR A 203 11.07 2.02 -15.41
C TYR A 203 10.52 0.73 -14.78
N ARG A 204 10.96 0.38 -13.58
CA ARG A 204 10.46 -0.80 -12.86
C ARG A 204 8.96 -0.73 -12.64
N TRP A 205 8.46 0.42 -12.19
CA TRP A 205 7.02 0.57 -11.97
C TRP A 205 6.24 0.58 -13.28
N VAL A 206 6.58 1.46 -14.21
CA VAL A 206 5.78 1.70 -15.43
C VAL A 206 5.85 0.53 -16.40
N TRP A 207 7.04 -0.01 -16.63
CA TRP A 207 7.29 -1.01 -17.67
C TRP A 207 7.31 -2.44 -17.15
N LEU A 208 7.87 -2.65 -15.95
CA LEU A 208 7.87 -3.98 -15.34
C LEU A 208 6.64 -4.23 -14.47
N GLY A 209 5.87 -3.22 -14.07
CA GLY A 209 4.69 -3.37 -13.22
C GLY A 209 5.02 -3.73 -11.77
N GLU A 210 6.19 -3.36 -11.32
CA GLU A 210 6.64 -3.60 -9.94
C GLU A 210 6.20 -2.45 -9.01
N SER A 211 5.82 -2.77 -7.79
CA SER A 211 5.56 -1.76 -6.76
C SER A 211 6.89 -1.28 -6.19
N VAL A 212 7.30 -0.05 -6.48
CA VAL A 212 8.64 0.48 -6.19
C VAL A 212 8.68 1.52 -5.07
N GLY A 213 7.57 1.75 -4.39
CA GLY A 213 7.39 2.80 -3.40
C GLY A 213 7.03 4.15 -4.00
N LEU A 214 6.68 5.11 -3.14
CA LEU A 214 6.29 6.46 -3.55
C LEU A 214 7.55 7.32 -3.80
N ASP A 215 7.52 8.18 -4.81
CA ASP A 215 8.66 9.06 -5.14
C ASP A 215 8.79 10.22 -4.14
N ASP A 216 7.69 10.57 -3.51
CA ASP A 216 7.54 11.59 -2.49
C ASP A 216 7.76 11.07 -1.07
N LEU A 217 8.08 9.79 -0.91
CA LEU A 217 8.28 9.16 0.39
C LEU A 217 9.52 9.73 1.08
N ILE A 218 9.33 10.25 2.29
CA ILE A 218 10.40 10.87 3.07
C ILE A 218 11.43 9.83 3.50
N TYR A 219 10.99 8.65 3.95
CA TYR A 219 11.86 7.57 4.41
C TYR A 219 11.99 6.44 3.39
N TYR A 220 12.21 6.77 2.12
CA TYR A 220 12.32 5.82 0.99
C TYR A 220 13.40 4.74 1.18
N MET A 221 14.36 4.95 2.08
CA MET A 221 15.41 3.98 2.41
C MET A 221 14.96 2.93 3.42
N PHE A 222 13.77 3.08 4.03
CA PHE A 222 13.24 2.13 4.98
C PHE A 222 12.90 0.80 4.29
N ASP A 223 13.32 -0.31 4.92
CA ASP A 223 13.18 -1.67 4.42
C ASP A 223 13.02 -2.59 5.63
N GLU A 224 11.91 -3.31 5.73
CA GLU A 224 11.61 -4.15 6.90
C GLU A 224 12.68 -5.22 7.14
N GLU A 225 13.23 -5.83 6.09
CA GLU A 225 14.27 -6.86 6.24
C GLU A 225 15.55 -6.34 6.91
N LYS A 226 15.84 -5.04 6.75
CA LYS A 226 17.03 -4.39 7.30
C LYS A 226 16.77 -3.64 8.61
N HIS A 227 15.57 -3.09 8.77
CA HIS A 227 15.29 -2.13 9.82
C HIS A 227 14.33 -2.65 10.89
N VAL A 228 13.74 -3.84 10.72
CA VAL A 228 12.84 -4.42 11.73
C VAL A 228 13.44 -5.69 12.30
N HIS A 229 13.65 -5.71 13.61
CA HIS A 229 14.10 -6.91 14.31
C HIS A 229 13.69 -6.93 15.78
N VAL A 230 13.82 -8.07 16.41
CA VAL A 230 13.53 -8.25 17.83
C VAL A 230 14.58 -7.50 18.67
N PRO A 231 14.16 -6.63 19.60
CA PRO A 231 15.07 -5.87 20.41
C PRO A 231 15.89 -6.72 21.41
N GLU A 232 17.02 -6.19 21.85
CA GLU A 232 17.91 -6.82 22.82
C GLU A 232 17.34 -6.74 24.25
N PRO A 233 17.77 -7.60 25.18
CA PRO A 233 17.24 -7.60 26.53
C PRO A 233 17.76 -6.45 27.40
N SER A 234 18.78 -5.70 26.97
CA SER A 234 19.35 -4.59 27.76
C SER A 234 19.94 -3.47 26.92
N TYR A 235 19.82 -2.27 27.41
CA TYR A 235 20.29 -1.04 26.78
C TYR A 235 21.00 -0.12 27.76
N ASN A 236 21.85 0.77 27.27
CA ASN A 236 22.58 1.74 28.08
C ASN A 236 21.65 2.87 28.57
N GLN A 237 20.70 3.25 27.76
CA GLN A 237 19.64 4.21 28.10
C GLN A 237 18.43 3.99 27.18
N ILE A 238 17.26 4.46 27.63
CA ILE A 238 16.03 4.47 26.85
C ILE A 238 15.63 5.91 26.56
N VAL A 239 15.26 6.19 25.33
CA VAL A 239 14.66 7.45 24.91
C VAL A 239 13.25 7.20 24.40
N ILE A 240 12.32 8.06 24.77
CA ILE A 240 10.91 7.94 24.36
C ILE A 240 10.52 9.27 23.72
N GLY A 241 10.02 9.22 22.50
CA GLY A 241 9.36 10.34 21.85
C GLY A 241 7.87 10.30 22.12
N VAL A 242 7.29 11.46 22.40
CA VAL A 242 5.85 11.61 22.67
C VAL A 242 5.28 12.66 21.74
N ASP A 243 4.35 12.24 20.88
CA ASP A 243 3.45 13.13 20.14
C ASP A 243 2.06 13.07 20.76
N TYR A 244 1.46 14.24 21.03
CA TYR A 244 0.20 14.36 21.75
C TYR A 244 -0.87 15.05 20.92
N GLY A 245 -1.89 14.31 20.52
CA GLY A 245 -3.09 14.81 19.88
C GLY A 245 -4.33 14.70 20.77
N GLN A 246 -5.11 15.78 20.89
CA GLN A 246 -6.38 15.72 21.66
C GLN A 246 -7.47 14.95 20.92
N MET A 247 -7.64 15.19 19.63
CA MET A 247 -8.57 14.50 18.73
C MET A 247 -7.85 13.54 17.81
N ASN A 248 -6.63 13.86 17.43
CA ASN A 248 -5.75 13.03 16.62
C ASN A 248 -5.06 11.98 17.50
N ALA A 249 -4.24 11.15 16.91
CA ALA A 249 -3.54 10.13 17.65
C ALA A 249 -2.55 10.71 18.67
N THR A 250 -2.45 10.07 19.83
CA THR A 250 -1.35 10.24 20.78
C THR A 250 -0.48 8.99 20.70
N THR A 251 0.81 9.17 20.52
CA THR A 251 1.75 8.06 20.42
C THR A 251 2.98 8.24 21.30
N TYR A 252 3.49 7.12 21.83
CA TYR A 252 4.76 7.01 22.52
C TYR A 252 5.63 6.01 21.76
N GLN A 253 6.81 6.43 21.34
CA GLN A 253 7.76 5.62 20.60
C GLN A 253 9.03 5.45 21.45
N ALA A 254 9.26 4.23 21.94
CA ALA A 254 10.39 3.90 22.81
C ALA A 254 11.54 3.27 22.02
N PHE A 255 12.75 3.76 22.29
CA PHE A 255 13.99 3.26 21.71
C PHE A 255 15.05 3.05 22.78
N GLY A 256 15.73 1.90 22.73
CA GLY A 256 16.92 1.61 23.52
C GLY A 256 18.20 2.02 22.76
N ILE A 257 19.10 2.76 23.41
CA ILE A 257 20.40 3.07 22.81
C ILE A 257 21.41 2.00 23.23
N ASN A 258 21.94 1.29 22.24
CA ASN A 258 22.96 0.29 22.40
C ASN A 258 24.34 0.88 22.04
N TYR A 259 25.18 1.12 23.04
CA TYR A 259 26.48 1.72 22.81
C TYR A 259 27.48 0.77 22.14
N LYS A 260 27.33 -0.53 22.36
CA LYS A 260 28.19 -1.56 21.75
C LYS A 260 27.89 -1.66 20.25
N GLU A 261 26.63 -1.80 19.92
CA GLU A 261 26.17 -1.95 18.52
C GLU A 261 26.03 -0.57 17.82
N LYS A 262 26.18 0.55 18.56
CA LYS A 262 26.12 1.94 18.06
C LYS A 262 24.83 2.27 17.31
N ARG A 263 23.69 1.82 17.85
CA ARG A 263 22.39 2.01 17.23
C ARG A 263 21.29 2.27 18.23
N MET A 264 20.15 2.74 17.74
CA MET A 264 18.90 2.88 18.47
C MET A 264 17.97 1.75 18.02
N ASP A 265 17.56 0.89 18.94
CA ASP A 265 16.65 -0.22 18.70
C ASP A 265 15.25 0.15 19.21
N GLY A 266 14.24 0.07 18.36
CA GLY A 266 12.85 0.20 18.74
C GLY A 266 12.45 -0.88 19.74
N LEU A 267 11.78 -0.48 20.81
CA LEU A 267 11.38 -1.37 21.88
C LEU A 267 9.88 -1.64 21.83
N LYS A 268 9.09 -0.56 21.85
CA LYS A 268 7.64 -0.64 21.98
C LYS A 268 6.99 0.65 21.51
N GLU A 269 5.72 0.52 21.08
CA GLU A 269 4.88 1.67 20.78
C GLU A 269 3.61 1.66 21.61
N TYR A 270 3.13 2.86 21.92
CA TYR A 270 1.76 3.12 22.32
C TYR A 270 1.10 4.01 21.28
N TYR A 271 -0.08 3.63 20.83
CA TYR A 271 -0.87 4.41 19.89
C TYR A 271 -2.34 4.44 20.35
N TYR A 272 -2.93 5.63 20.38
CA TYR A 272 -4.35 5.81 20.68
C TYR A 272 -4.91 6.99 19.89
N SER A 273 -5.89 6.73 19.05
CA SER A 273 -6.61 7.73 18.28
C SER A 273 -8.01 7.94 18.84
N GLY A 274 -8.29 9.14 19.33
CA GLY A 274 -9.62 9.52 19.81
C GLY A 274 -10.65 9.56 18.69
N ARG A 275 -10.21 9.84 17.46
CA ARG A 275 -11.07 9.84 16.26
C ARG A 275 -11.51 8.42 15.88
N GLU A 276 -10.60 7.46 15.90
CA GLU A 276 -10.90 6.07 15.54
C GLU A 276 -11.74 5.37 16.61
N THR A 277 -11.43 5.62 17.88
CA THR A 277 -12.12 4.98 19.00
C THR A 277 -13.44 5.68 19.38
N GLY A 278 -13.69 6.90 18.85
CA GLY A 278 -14.83 7.74 19.22
C GLY A 278 -14.79 8.27 20.66
N LYS A 279 -13.65 8.13 21.36
CA LYS A 279 -13.51 8.55 22.78
C LYS A 279 -12.23 9.37 22.96
N GLN A 280 -12.36 10.49 23.66
CA GLN A 280 -11.20 11.29 24.09
C GLN A 280 -10.69 10.81 25.45
N LYS A 281 -9.37 10.88 25.64
CA LYS A 281 -8.72 10.68 26.92
C LYS A 281 -8.21 12.00 27.48
N SER A 282 -8.25 12.14 28.80
CA SER A 282 -7.62 13.28 29.49
C SER A 282 -6.09 13.12 29.54
N PRO A 283 -5.33 14.19 29.73
CA PRO A 283 -3.88 14.09 29.97
C PRO A 283 -3.51 13.15 31.12
N SER A 284 -4.33 13.12 32.17
CA SER A 284 -4.15 12.21 33.31
C SER A 284 -4.36 10.74 32.94
N ASP A 285 -5.29 10.43 32.02
CA ASP A 285 -5.49 9.05 31.55
C ASP A 285 -4.35 8.61 30.66
N TYR A 286 -3.88 9.47 29.76
CA TYR A 286 -2.66 9.20 29.00
C TYR A 286 -1.42 8.99 29.88
N ALA A 287 -1.29 9.74 30.99
CA ALA A 287 -0.19 9.54 31.93
C ALA A 287 -0.27 8.18 32.65
N LYS A 288 -1.47 7.69 32.98
CA LYS A 288 -1.65 6.32 33.49
C LYS A 288 -1.25 5.27 32.44
N ASP A 289 -1.67 5.46 31.19
CA ASP A 289 -1.27 4.59 30.10
C ASP A 289 0.24 4.59 29.91
N PHE A 290 0.88 5.76 30.04
CA PHE A 290 2.33 5.87 29.97
C PHE A 290 3.02 5.08 31.10
N ARG A 291 2.44 5.04 32.31
CA ARG A 291 2.97 4.22 33.42
C ARG A 291 2.93 2.73 33.05
N VAL A 292 1.81 2.25 32.52
CA VAL A 292 1.67 0.86 32.07
C VAL A 292 2.68 0.55 30.96
N PHE A 293 2.77 1.42 29.97
CA PHE A 293 3.72 1.31 28.87
C PHE A 293 5.17 1.21 29.35
N LEU A 294 5.57 2.05 30.31
CA LEU A 294 6.92 2.03 30.88
C LEU A 294 7.18 0.76 31.71
N ASP A 295 6.17 0.29 32.45
CA ASP A 295 6.28 -0.95 33.24
C ASP A 295 6.41 -2.18 32.35
N GLU A 296 5.76 -2.19 31.18
CA GLU A 296 5.92 -3.25 30.19
C GLU A 296 7.33 -3.26 29.61
N ILE A 297 7.89 -2.10 29.26
CA ILE A 297 9.29 -1.97 28.82
C ILE A 297 10.24 -2.50 29.89
N TYR A 298 10.02 -2.20 31.17
CA TYR A 298 10.85 -2.67 32.27
C TYR A 298 10.71 -4.16 32.59
N LYS A 299 9.66 -4.82 32.14
CA LYS A 299 9.51 -6.29 32.22
C LYS A 299 10.33 -7.00 31.14
N GLU A 300 10.42 -6.40 29.96
CA GLU A 300 11.05 -7.00 28.79
C GLU A 300 12.56 -6.65 28.72
N HIS A 301 12.93 -5.48 29.26
CA HIS A 301 14.29 -4.95 29.19
C HIS A 301 14.80 -4.54 30.58
N SER A 302 16.13 -4.65 30.77
CA SER A 302 16.76 -4.22 32.02
C SER A 302 16.53 -2.71 32.28
N ARG A 303 16.22 -2.37 33.52
CA ARG A 303 16.03 -0.97 33.90
C ARG A 303 17.28 -0.15 33.69
N CYS A 304 17.13 0.99 33.04
CA CYS A 304 18.16 1.97 32.81
C CYS A 304 17.56 3.39 32.84
N ALA A 305 18.41 4.40 32.63
CA ALA A 305 17.93 5.79 32.56
C ALA A 305 16.96 6.00 31.39
N VAL A 306 15.81 6.61 31.67
CA VAL A 306 14.79 6.94 30.68
C VAL A 306 14.66 8.45 30.52
N THR A 307 14.78 8.93 29.29
CA THR A 307 14.51 10.32 28.94
C THR A 307 13.36 10.40 27.94
N VAL A 308 12.37 11.21 28.26
CA VAL A 308 11.17 11.43 27.43
C VAL A 308 11.29 12.79 26.74
N PHE A 309 11.16 12.79 25.41
CA PHE A 309 11.15 13.99 24.58
C PHE A 309 9.72 14.22 24.06
N TYR A 310 9.15 15.37 24.38
CA TYR A 310 7.76 15.69 24.07
C TYR A 310 7.64 17.02 23.32
N ASP A 311 6.60 17.14 22.48
CA ASP A 311 6.28 18.40 21.80
C ASP A 311 6.09 19.53 22.85
N PRO A 312 6.68 20.70 22.67
CA PRO A 312 6.52 21.83 23.61
C PRO A 312 5.06 22.20 23.91
N SER A 313 4.11 21.94 22.98
CA SER A 313 2.67 22.17 23.18
C SER A 313 2.03 21.16 24.14
N ALA A 314 2.61 19.97 24.32
CA ALA A 314 2.14 18.89 25.17
C ALA A 314 2.55 19.04 26.67
N ARG A 315 2.82 20.27 27.13
CA ARG A 315 3.30 20.53 28.49
C ARG A 315 2.41 19.94 29.59
N GLY A 316 1.07 20.04 29.43
CA GLY A 316 0.13 19.50 30.40
C GLY A 316 0.26 17.99 30.57
N LEU A 317 0.39 17.24 29.45
CA LEU A 317 0.63 15.80 29.48
C LEU A 317 2.01 15.49 30.12
N ALA A 318 3.04 16.25 29.80
CA ALA A 318 4.37 16.05 30.36
C ALA A 318 4.42 16.22 31.88
N GLU A 319 3.69 17.19 32.43
CA GLU A 319 3.55 17.40 33.89
C GLU A 319 2.81 16.21 34.55
N GLU A 320 1.76 15.69 33.92
CA GLU A 320 1.04 14.51 34.40
C GLU A 320 1.90 13.24 34.36
N ILE A 321 2.65 13.01 33.25
CA ILE A 321 3.60 11.89 33.17
C ILE A 321 4.65 11.99 34.27
N LYS A 322 5.22 13.18 34.49
CA LYS A 322 6.23 13.37 35.52
C LYS A 322 5.71 13.10 36.93
N ARG A 323 4.43 13.39 37.18
CA ARG A 323 3.76 13.09 38.45
C ARG A 323 3.61 11.59 38.70
N VAL A 324 3.26 10.82 37.65
CA VAL A 324 3.00 9.38 37.73
C VAL A 324 4.30 8.56 37.64
N CYS A 325 5.28 9.08 36.89
CA CYS A 325 6.58 8.45 36.65
C CYS A 325 7.72 9.42 37.07
N PRO A 326 7.97 9.64 38.36
CA PRO A 326 8.97 10.61 38.84
C PRO A 326 10.40 10.21 38.48
N GLU A 327 10.66 8.95 38.14
CA GLU A 327 11.97 8.43 37.75
C GLU A 327 12.41 8.84 36.33
N VAL A 328 11.47 9.21 35.44
CA VAL A 328 11.83 9.60 34.05
C VAL A 328 12.28 11.06 33.98
N SER A 329 13.21 11.36 33.08
CA SER A 329 13.63 12.71 32.74
C SER A 329 12.78 13.28 31.61
N MET A 330 11.96 14.31 31.90
CA MET A 330 11.12 14.97 30.89
C MET A 330 11.88 16.13 30.23
N ARG A 331 11.96 16.15 28.90
CA ARG A 331 12.64 17.20 28.12
C ARG A 331 11.77 17.65 26.94
N LYS A 332 11.71 18.95 26.70
CA LYS A 332 11.08 19.49 25.48
C LYS A 332 11.88 19.06 24.25
N ALA A 333 11.20 18.55 23.25
CA ALA A 333 11.80 18.23 21.97
C ALA A 333 12.23 19.51 21.22
N LYS A 334 13.27 19.39 20.40
CA LYS A 334 13.57 20.38 19.37
C LYS A 334 12.68 20.06 18.17
N ASN A 335 11.82 21.00 17.79
CA ASN A 335 10.79 20.78 16.76
C ASN A 335 11.19 21.35 15.36
N ASP A 336 12.44 21.21 14.97
CA ASP A 336 12.87 21.46 13.59
C ASP A 336 12.56 20.21 12.74
N VAL A 337 11.54 20.34 11.89
CA VAL A 337 10.99 19.22 11.10
C VAL A 337 12.02 18.71 10.10
N ASN A 338 12.61 19.61 9.29
CA ASN A 338 13.52 19.21 8.22
C ASN A 338 14.82 18.65 8.76
N LEU A 339 15.38 19.26 9.82
CA LEU A 339 16.56 18.74 10.49
C LEU A 339 16.28 17.37 11.11
N GLY A 340 15.11 17.19 11.73
CA GLY A 340 14.69 15.93 12.31
C GLY A 340 14.55 14.83 11.28
N ILE A 341 13.89 15.12 10.15
CA ILE A 341 13.77 14.20 9.00
C ILE A 341 15.16 13.78 8.52
N ASN A 342 16.05 14.72 8.26
CA ASN A 342 17.41 14.42 7.80
C ASN A 342 18.18 13.52 8.78
N ARG A 343 17.98 13.70 10.10
CA ARG A 343 18.62 12.87 11.13
C ARG A 343 18.08 11.44 11.14
N VAL A 344 16.76 11.26 11.01
CA VAL A 344 16.14 9.94 10.87
C VAL A 344 16.64 9.25 9.61
N GLN A 345 16.65 9.94 8.45
CA GLN A 345 17.19 9.40 7.20
C GLN A 345 18.65 8.96 7.34
N LYS A 346 19.49 9.77 7.98
CA LYS A 346 20.90 9.39 8.23
C LYS A 346 21.00 8.11 9.06
N LEU A 347 20.24 7.99 10.15
CA LEU A 347 20.27 6.80 10.99
C LEU A 347 19.77 5.56 10.24
N LEU A 348 18.70 5.68 9.44
CA LEU A 348 18.21 4.59 8.59
C LEU A 348 19.27 4.15 7.58
N ASN A 349 19.90 5.09 6.87
CA ASN A 349 20.95 4.76 5.88
C ASN A 349 22.15 4.01 6.49
N TYR A 350 22.43 4.21 7.76
CA TYR A 350 23.51 3.50 8.47
C TYR A 350 23.00 2.28 9.26
N CYS A 351 21.74 1.88 9.10
CA CYS A 351 21.07 0.85 9.90
C CYS A 351 21.29 1.09 11.43
N ALA A 352 21.31 2.35 11.82
CA ALA A 352 21.51 2.79 13.21
C ALA A 352 20.21 3.22 13.90
N LEU A 353 19.06 3.10 13.21
CA LEU A 353 17.71 3.19 13.75
C LEU A 353 16.96 1.97 13.28
N LEU A 354 16.55 1.15 14.22
CA LEU A 354 15.83 -0.09 13.97
C LEU A 354 14.48 -0.06 14.71
N PHE A 355 13.54 -0.87 14.26
CA PHE A 355 12.18 -0.93 14.80
C PHE A 355 11.90 -2.32 15.36
N SER A 356 11.12 -2.38 16.43
CA SER A 356 10.53 -3.63 16.92
C SER A 356 9.34 -4.03 16.04
N PRO A 357 9.10 -5.32 15.80
CA PRO A 357 7.84 -5.79 15.19
C PRO A 357 6.57 -5.31 15.92
N ASP A 358 6.69 -4.88 17.17
CA ASP A 358 5.57 -4.35 17.96
C ASP A 358 5.25 -2.89 17.65
N GLN A 359 6.13 -2.17 16.91
CA GLN A 359 5.91 -0.77 16.49
C GLN A 359 5.15 -0.71 15.16
N LYS A 360 3.96 -1.31 15.12
CA LYS A 360 3.19 -1.53 13.89
C LYS A 360 2.79 -0.24 13.19
N HIS A 361 2.23 0.73 13.93
CA HIS A 361 1.81 2.01 13.33
C HIS A 361 3.03 2.82 12.86
N ALA A 362 4.14 2.77 13.59
CA ALA A 362 5.38 3.40 13.15
C ALA A 362 5.89 2.79 11.83
N ILE A 363 5.87 1.46 11.70
CA ILE A 363 6.25 0.76 10.47
C ILE A 363 5.31 1.12 9.31
N GLU A 364 4.00 1.16 9.56
CA GLU A 364 3.00 1.57 8.55
C GLU A 364 3.23 3.02 8.09
N GLU A 365 3.41 3.95 9.03
CA GLU A 365 3.66 5.36 8.71
C GLU A 365 4.98 5.56 7.96
N MET A 366 6.03 4.74 8.18
CA MET A 366 7.28 4.79 7.38
C MET A 366 7.04 4.61 5.89
N TYR A 367 6.02 3.84 5.49
CA TYR A 367 5.64 3.63 4.10
C TYR A 367 4.66 4.67 3.54
N LEU A 368 4.09 5.51 4.40
CA LEU A 368 3.07 6.49 4.03
C LEU A 368 3.56 7.94 4.13
N TYR A 369 4.56 8.19 5.00
CA TYR A 369 5.03 9.55 5.27
C TYR A 369 5.78 10.14 4.10
N GLY A 370 5.14 11.08 3.41
CA GLY A 370 5.61 11.69 2.18
C GLY A 370 5.61 13.22 2.24
N TYR A 371 6.13 13.84 1.18
CA TYR A 371 6.04 15.28 0.95
C TYR A 371 4.73 15.63 0.24
N ASP A 372 4.18 16.80 0.58
CA ASP A 372 3.01 17.38 -0.09
C ASP A 372 3.35 17.74 -1.54
N GLN A 373 2.62 17.13 -2.49
CA GLN A 373 2.90 17.29 -3.93
C GLN A 373 2.78 18.74 -4.41
N ASP A 374 1.77 19.47 -3.93
CA ASP A 374 1.61 20.90 -4.28
C ASP A 374 2.77 21.75 -3.78
N SER A 375 3.41 21.34 -2.70
CA SER A 375 4.60 22.00 -2.14
C SER A 375 5.87 21.62 -2.92
N ILE A 376 6.00 20.37 -3.34
CA ILE A 376 7.12 19.90 -4.18
C ILE A 376 7.15 20.66 -5.52
N GLU A 377 5.99 20.83 -6.18
CA GLU A 377 5.88 21.59 -7.42
C GLU A 377 6.32 23.06 -7.25
N LYS A 378 6.23 23.60 -6.03
CA LYS A 378 6.71 24.95 -5.67
C LYS A 378 8.15 24.97 -5.17
N GLY A 379 8.85 23.81 -5.18
CA GLY A 379 10.21 23.67 -4.66
C GLY A 379 10.33 23.72 -3.13
N ILE A 380 9.24 23.44 -2.41
CA ILE A 380 9.19 23.44 -0.95
C ILE A 380 9.01 22.01 -0.44
N GLU A 381 9.97 21.50 0.33
CA GLU A 381 9.88 20.21 1.01
C GLU A 381 9.04 20.32 2.28
N LYS A 382 7.73 20.15 2.16
CA LYS A 382 6.79 20.18 3.28
C LYS A 382 6.16 18.79 3.44
N PRO A 383 6.33 18.12 4.59
CA PRO A 383 5.65 16.85 4.84
C PRO A 383 4.13 16.98 4.85
N ILE A 384 3.44 15.94 4.39
CA ILE A 384 2.00 15.79 4.55
C ILE A 384 1.69 15.66 6.05
N LYS A 385 0.65 16.35 6.52
CA LYS A 385 0.16 16.28 7.90
C LYS A 385 -0.99 15.28 8.06
N GLU A 386 -0.78 14.09 7.53
CA GLU A 386 -1.69 12.95 7.69
C GLU A 386 -0.84 11.71 7.96
N ASN A 387 -1.24 10.90 8.93
CA ASN A 387 -0.49 9.71 9.34
C ASN A 387 0.98 10.00 9.66
N ASP A 388 1.22 11.05 10.45
CA ASP A 388 2.55 11.56 10.78
C ASP A 388 2.87 11.52 12.28
N HIS A 389 1.96 10.99 13.09
CA HIS A 389 2.07 11.04 14.55
C HIS A 389 3.23 10.20 15.09
N CYS A 390 3.41 8.97 14.60
CA CYS A 390 4.55 8.14 14.96
C CYS A 390 5.85 8.74 14.42
N MET A 391 5.82 9.31 13.22
CA MET A 391 6.98 9.96 12.61
C MET A 391 7.44 11.17 13.43
N ASP A 392 6.52 11.96 13.95
CA ASP A 392 6.82 13.10 14.81
C ASP A 392 7.42 12.63 16.16
N ALA A 393 6.83 11.62 16.78
CA ALA A 393 7.37 11.03 18.01
C ALA A 393 8.77 10.44 17.81
N ILE A 394 9.01 9.69 16.73
CA ILE A 394 10.33 9.16 16.37
C ILE A 394 11.33 10.30 16.17
N ARG A 395 10.93 11.34 15.46
CA ARG A 395 11.76 12.53 15.24
C ARG A 395 12.16 13.20 16.55
N TYR A 396 11.24 13.31 17.52
CA TYR A 396 11.55 13.85 18.85
C TYR A 396 12.57 12.99 19.61
N ALA A 397 12.40 11.67 19.57
CA ALA A 397 13.36 10.74 20.18
C ALA A 397 14.75 10.85 19.54
N VAL A 398 14.82 10.84 18.21
CA VAL A 398 16.07 10.94 17.44
C VAL A 398 16.77 12.30 17.68
N MET A 399 16.01 13.39 17.66
CA MET A 399 16.56 14.73 17.93
C MET A 399 17.14 14.82 19.35
N GLY A 400 16.47 14.19 20.31
CA GLY A 400 16.93 14.14 21.69
C GLY A 400 18.18 13.29 21.90
N ALA A 401 18.24 12.15 21.23
CA ALA A 401 19.38 11.21 21.29
C ALA A 401 20.57 11.63 20.40
N TRP A 402 20.40 12.64 19.54
CA TRP A 402 21.35 12.96 18.47
C TRP A 402 22.79 13.18 18.95
N LYS A 403 22.95 13.82 20.09
CA LYS A 403 24.31 14.06 20.67
C LYS A 403 25.02 12.74 21.00
N ASP A 404 24.30 11.78 21.55
CA ASP A 404 24.83 10.45 21.89
C ASP A 404 25.12 9.66 20.61
N MET A 405 24.21 9.68 19.64
CA MET A 405 24.40 9.00 18.38
C MET A 405 25.58 9.53 17.56
N LYS A 406 25.78 10.85 17.52
CA LYS A 406 26.99 11.43 16.89
C LYS A 406 28.29 11.00 17.56
N ARG A 407 28.27 10.86 18.89
CA ARG A 407 29.45 10.35 19.63
C ARG A 407 29.73 8.88 19.31
N LEU A 408 28.70 8.06 19.16
CA LEU A 408 28.84 6.65 18.85
C LEU A 408 29.20 6.39 17.37
N LEU A 409 28.68 7.21 16.49
CA LEU A 409 28.86 7.16 15.03
C LEU A 409 29.34 8.52 14.52
N PRO A 410 30.65 8.84 14.58
CA PRO A 410 31.18 10.13 14.16
C PRO A 410 30.88 10.50 12.70
N VAL A 411 30.65 9.52 11.83
CA VAL A 411 30.24 9.74 10.43
C VAL A 411 28.93 10.51 10.30
N LEU A 412 28.05 10.47 11.29
CA LEU A 412 26.79 11.25 11.32
C LEU A 412 27.02 12.77 11.39
N ALA A 413 28.21 13.20 11.85
CA ALA A 413 28.58 14.62 11.93
C ALA A 413 28.95 15.23 10.57
N SER A 414 29.21 14.40 9.56
CA SER A 414 29.58 14.88 8.22
C SER A 414 28.41 15.63 7.58
N GLY A 415 28.65 16.90 7.18
CA GLY A 415 27.66 17.75 6.51
C GLY A 415 26.77 18.60 7.41
N GLU A 416 26.87 18.52 8.74
CA GLU A 416 26.24 19.50 9.65
C GLU A 416 27.24 20.68 9.89
N LYS A 417 26.79 21.92 9.63
CA LYS A 417 27.50 23.10 10.16
C LYS A 417 27.29 23.07 11.68
N GLU A 418 28.39 23.17 12.45
CA GLU A 418 28.28 23.36 13.89
C GLU A 418 27.51 24.65 14.16
N GLU A 419 26.35 24.55 14.83
CA GLU A 419 25.65 25.64 15.49
C GLU A 419 26.04 25.74 16.95
#